data_48f85778ca4fa4ec65eb286480cde196
#
_entry.id   48f85778ca4fa4ec65eb286480cde196
#
_cell.length_a   1.000
_cell.length_b   1.000
_cell.length_c   1.000
_cell.angle_alpha   90.00
_cell.angle_beta   90.00
_cell.angle_gamma   90.00
#
_symmetry.space_group_name_H-M   'P 1'
#
loop_
_entity.id
_entity.type
_entity.pdbx_description
1 polymer ?
#
loop_
_entity_poly.entity_id
_entity_poly.type
_entity_poly.pdbx_seq_one_letter_code
_entity_poly.pdbx_strand_id
1 'polypeptide(L)'
;MAGLYFEEFKDGMVFNHEWSRTITEADNMWFSLLTMNTQPLHIDAHYSAKSEWGKPLVNSLFTLGLMIGMSVNDTTFGTTLANLGMKDV
;
A
#
# COMPACT_ATOMS: atom_id res chain seq x y z
N MET A 1 -16.99 3.01 -13.12
CA MET A 1 -15.85 3.30 -12.30
C MET A 1 -15.26 4.65 -12.52
N ALA A 2 -15.95 5.66 -12.15
CA ALA A 2 -15.44 7.00 -12.21
C ALA A 2 -15.02 7.44 -10.80
N GLY A 3 -13.94 8.20 -10.72
CA GLY A 3 -13.54 8.80 -9.47
C GLY A 3 -14.50 9.90 -9.07
N LEU A 4 -14.31 10.39 -7.86
CA LEU A 4 -15.11 11.46 -7.29
C LEU A 4 -14.27 12.73 -7.20
N TYR A 5 -14.95 13.89 -7.35
CA TYR A 5 -14.34 15.17 -7.04
C TYR A 5 -14.51 15.47 -5.55
N PHE A 6 -13.69 16.40 -5.03
CA PHE A 6 -13.67 16.70 -3.61
C PHE A 6 -15.06 16.96 -3.02
N GLU A 7 -15.89 17.68 -3.75
CA GLU A 7 -17.22 18.07 -3.29
C GLU A 7 -18.17 16.87 -3.14
N GLU A 8 -17.84 15.76 -3.79
CA GLU A 8 -18.67 14.56 -3.77
C GLU A 8 -18.36 13.63 -2.59
N PHE A 9 -17.23 13.84 -1.93
CA PHE A 9 -16.88 13.04 -0.76
C PHE A 9 -17.62 13.52 0.47
N LYS A 10 -18.10 12.59 1.27
CA LYS A 10 -18.82 12.88 2.51
C LYS A 10 -18.33 11.99 3.62
N ASP A 11 -18.37 12.52 4.85
CA ASP A 11 -18.01 11.74 6.02
C ASP A 11 -18.92 10.52 6.14
N GLY A 12 -18.32 9.40 6.49
CA GLY A 12 -19.06 8.16 6.68
C GLY A 12 -19.30 7.36 5.41
N MET A 13 -18.85 7.83 4.26
CA MET A 13 -18.92 7.04 3.03
C MET A 13 -18.13 5.76 3.16
N VAL A 14 -18.68 4.66 2.62
CA VAL A 14 -18.00 3.36 2.58
C VAL A 14 -17.84 2.93 1.14
N PHE A 15 -16.63 2.51 0.79
CA PHE A 15 -16.33 1.99 -0.54
C PHE A 15 -16.00 0.51 -0.43
N ASN A 16 -16.70 -0.32 -1.18
CA ASN A 16 -16.41 -1.75 -1.29
C ASN A 16 -15.70 -1.97 -2.62
N HIS A 17 -14.38 -2.13 -2.56
CA HIS A 17 -13.57 -2.26 -3.77
C HIS A 17 -13.72 -3.66 -4.38
N GLU A 18 -13.89 -3.71 -5.70
CA GLU A 18 -14.07 -4.98 -6.41
C GLU A 18 -12.76 -5.71 -6.64
N TRP A 19 -11.66 -4.96 -6.75
CA TRP A 19 -10.37 -5.52 -7.09
C TRP A 19 -9.70 -6.14 -5.89
N SER A 20 -9.11 -7.31 -6.11
CA SER A 20 -8.30 -7.97 -5.09
C SER A 20 -7.12 -8.66 -5.77
N ARG A 21 -6.11 -8.99 -4.99
CA ARG A 21 -4.98 -9.76 -5.47
C ARG A 21 -4.30 -10.48 -4.30
N THR A 22 -3.61 -11.57 -4.62
CA THR A 22 -2.74 -12.23 -3.66
C THR A 22 -1.45 -11.42 -3.50
N ILE A 23 -1.03 -11.25 -2.27
CA ILE A 23 0.25 -10.61 -1.94
C ILE A 23 1.23 -11.73 -1.62
N THR A 24 2.45 -11.62 -2.16
CA THR A 24 3.50 -12.61 -1.96
C THR A 24 4.71 -12.00 -1.25
N GLU A 25 5.59 -12.84 -0.74
CA GLU A 25 6.85 -12.37 -0.15
C GLU A 25 7.70 -11.61 -1.18
N ALA A 26 7.63 -12.02 -2.44
CA ALA A 26 8.35 -11.35 -3.51
C ALA A 26 7.91 -9.90 -3.68
N ASP A 27 6.63 -9.60 -3.53
CA ASP A 27 6.12 -8.23 -3.59
C ASP A 27 6.81 -7.34 -2.56
N ASN A 28 6.93 -7.82 -1.34
CA ASN A 28 7.58 -7.09 -0.26
C ASN A 28 9.07 -6.87 -0.53
N MET A 29 9.75 -7.92 -0.95
CA MET A 29 11.18 -7.85 -1.26
C MET A 29 11.45 -6.88 -2.41
N TRP A 30 10.69 -6.99 -3.49
CA TRP A 30 10.84 -6.11 -4.64
C TRP A 30 10.57 -4.66 -4.29
N PHE A 31 9.50 -4.40 -3.56
CA PHE A 31 9.18 -3.04 -3.15
C PHE A 31 10.29 -2.44 -2.31
N SER A 32 10.77 -3.20 -1.33
CA SER A 32 11.84 -2.72 -0.45
C SER A 32 13.12 -2.41 -1.23
N LEU A 33 13.50 -3.30 -2.16
CA LEU A 33 14.69 -3.09 -2.97
C LEU A 33 14.53 -1.93 -3.95
N LEU A 34 13.36 -1.79 -4.56
CA LEU A 34 13.08 -0.69 -5.49
C LEU A 34 13.16 0.67 -4.79
N THR A 35 12.87 0.72 -3.51
CA THR A 35 12.95 1.96 -2.73
C THR A 35 14.27 2.08 -1.96
N MET A 36 15.24 1.22 -2.27
CA MET A 36 16.57 1.19 -1.66
C MET A 36 16.54 0.92 -0.15
N ASN A 37 15.49 0.28 0.34
CA ASN A 37 15.37 -0.11 1.73
C ASN A 37 15.93 -1.52 1.91
N THR A 38 17.14 -1.60 2.44
CA THR A 38 17.83 -2.88 2.63
C THR A 38 17.67 -3.45 4.04
N GLN A 39 16.64 -3.01 4.77
CA GLN A 39 16.36 -3.56 6.09
C GLN A 39 16.15 -5.08 5.99
N PRO A 40 17.02 -5.88 6.65
CA PRO A 40 16.97 -7.34 6.49
C PRO A 40 15.64 -7.96 6.95
N LEU A 41 14.90 -7.29 7.82
CA LEU A 41 13.59 -7.78 8.24
C LEU A 41 12.60 -7.87 7.07
N HIS A 42 12.83 -7.14 5.98
CA HIS A 42 11.95 -7.17 4.81
C HIS A 42 12.43 -8.11 3.71
N ILE A 43 13.74 -8.31 3.60
CA ILE A 43 14.32 -8.93 2.41
C ILE A 43 15.11 -10.22 2.68
N ASP A 44 15.38 -10.55 3.94
CA ASP A 44 16.21 -11.68 4.28
C ASP A 44 15.49 -12.63 5.23
N ALA A 45 15.01 -13.74 4.68
CA ALA A 45 14.26 -14.71 5.45
C ALA A 45 15.14 -15.39 6.53
N HIS A 46 16.41 -15.60 6.24
CA HIS A 46 17.33 -16.19 7.21
C HIS A 46 17.53 -15.28 8.42
N TYR A 47 17.74 -14.01 8.16
CA TYR A 47 17.85 -13.01 9.22
C TYR A 47 16.55 -12.92 10.03
N SER A 48 15.43 -12.85 9.32
CA SER A 48 14.11 -12.67 9.94
C SER A 48 13.67 -13.86 10.77
N ALA A 49 14.13 -15.07 10.41
CA ALA A 49 13.82 -16.27 11.17
C ALA A 49 14.34 -16.21 12.61
N LYS A 50 15.38 -15.43 12.85
CA LYS A 50 15.98 -15.26 14.17
C LYS A 50 15.40 -14.07 14.93
N SER A 51 14.52 -13.30 14.30
CA SER A 51 13.85 -12.19 14.96
C SER A 51 12.68 -12.71 15.80
N GLU A 52 12.12 -11.84 16.63
CA GLU A 52 10.94 -12.21 17.43
C GLU A 52 9.73 -12.55 16.56
N TRP A 53 9.73 -12.14 15.29
CA TRP A 53 8.62 -12.37 14.34
C TRP A 53 8.74 -13.71 13.63
N GLY A 54 9.94 -14.27 13.53
CA GLY A 54 10.20 -15.57 12.91
C GLY A 54 10.10 -15.61 11.39
N LYS A 55 9.78 -14.50 10.75
CA LYS A 55 9.61 -14.40 9.31
C LYS A 55 9.74 -12.95 8.87
N PRO A 56 9.91 -12.68 7.55
CA PRO A 56 10.00 -11.30 7.07
C PRO A 56 8.74 -10.49 7.39
N LEU A 57 8.96 -9.24 7.75
CA LEU A 57 7.88 -8.28 7.94
C LEU A 57 7.60 -7.54 6.65
N VAL A 58 6.34 -7.25 6.40
CA VAL A 58 5.95 -6.44 5.24
C VAL A 58 6.36 -4.99 5.49
N ASN A 59 6.98 -4.38 4.48
CA ASN A 59 7.30 -2.97 4.49
C ASN A 59 6.01 -2.16 4.58
N SER A 60 5.87 -1.32 5.60
CA SER A 60 4.62 -0.60 5.83
C SER A 60 4.28 0.37 4.70
N LEU A 61 5.27 0.88 3.99
CA LEU A 61 5.02 1.77 2.86
C LEU A 61 4.47 1.00 1.66
N PHE A 62 4.81 -0.28 1.52
CA PHE A 62 4.16 -1.14 0.54
C PHE A 62 2.68 -1.29 0.89
N THR A 63 2.36 -1.56 2.15
CA THR A 63 0.98 -1.69 2.60
C THR A 63 0.19 -0.41 2.35
N LEU A 64 0.77 0.73 2.68
CA LEU A 64 0.12 2.03 2.44
C LEU A 64 -0.13 2.25 0.95
N GLY A 65 0.88 2.00 0.12
CA GLY A 65 0.76 2.15 -1.32
C GLY A 65 -0.31 1.24 -1.91
N LEU A 66 -0.39 0.00 -1.42
CA LEU A 66 -1.39 -0.97 -1.86
C LEU A 66 -2.81 -0.50 -1.49
N MET A 67 -3.00 -0.01 -0.28
CA MET A 67 -4.29 0.51 0.17
C MET A 67 -4.75 1.66 -0.71
N ILE A 68 -3.88 2.62 -0.97
CA ILE A 68 -4.18 3.75 -1.83
C ILE A 68 -4.46 3.27 -3.25
N GLY A 69 -3.62 2.37 -3.77
CA GLY A 69 -3.79 1.84 -5.12
C GLY A 69 -5.13 1.14 -5.32
N MET A 70 -5.54 0.35 -4.35
CA MET A 70 -6.83 -0.36 -4.42
C MET A 70 -8.02 0.60 -4.40
N SER A 71 -7.85 1.79 -3.83
CA SER A 71 -8.94 2.76 -3.74
C SER A 71 -9.12 3.59 -5.01
N VAL A 72 -8.18 3.55 -5.95
CA VAL A 72 -8.15 4.47 -7.09
C VAL A 72 -9.43 4.40 -7.93
N ASN A 73 -9.88 3.19 -8.28
CA ASN A 73 -11.01 3.05 -9.19
C ASN A 73 -12.31 3.65 -8.63
N ASP A 74 -12.45 3.66 -7.31
CA ASP A 74 -13.67 4.13 -6.66
C ASP A 74 -13.57 5.57 -6.13
N THR A 75 -12.37 6.12 -6.06
CA THR A 75 -12.19 7.44 -5.43
C THR A 75 -11.56 8.48 -6.34
N THR A 76 -10.49 8.14 -7.05
CA THR A 76 -9.68 9.15 -7.75
C THR A 76 -9.50 8.90 -9.24
N PHE A 77 -10.04 7.81 -9.78
CA PHE A 77 -9.85 7.50 -11.20
C PHE A 77 -10.43 8.59 -12.08
N GLY A 78 -9.58 9.25 -12.83
CA GLY A 78 -9.97 10.31 -13.76
C GLY A 78 -10.18 11.69 -13.12
N THR A 79 -10.10 11.80 -11.79
CA THR A 79 -10.34 13.07 -11.09
C THR A 79 -9.13 13.62 -10.37
N THR A 80 -8.13 12.79 -10.09
CA THR A 80 -6.93 13.25 -9.39
C THR A 80 -6.05 14.09 -10.30
N LEU A 81 -5.43 15.12 -9.72
CA LEU A 81 -4.41 15.92 -10.40
C LEU A 81 -3.02 15.56 -9.90
N ALA A 82 -2.84 15.52 -8.59
CA ALA A 82 -1.55 15.22 -7.99
C ALA A 82 -1.73 14.95 -6.49
N ASN A 83 -0.81 14.19 -5.92
CA ASN A 83 -0.70 14.05 -4.48
C ASN A 83 0.40 15.00 -4.01
N LEU A 84 0.00 16.00 -3.23
CA LEU A 84 0.93 17.01 -2.73
C LEU A 84 1.54 16.64 -1.39
N GLY A 85 1.03 15.60 -0.75
CA GLY A 85 1.55 15.16 0.54
C GLY A 85 0.51 14.40 1.34
N MET A 86 0.95 13.87 2.47
CA MET A 86 0.10 13.16 3.42
C MET A 86 0.50 13.54 4.83
N LYS A 87 -0.47 13.55 5.74
CA LYS A 87 -0.18 13.70 7.16
C LYS A 87 -1.22 12.93 7.97
N ASP A 88 -0.86 12.63 9.20
CA ASP A 88 -1.72 11.88 10.12
C ASP A 88 -2.13 10.50 9.55
N VAL A 89 -1.19 9.88 8.84
CA VAL A 89 -1.40 8.58 8.23
C VAL A 89 -1.25 7.45 9.25
#